data_ff9c639e60fea8fcfc0b3201cf0c7a9e
#
_entry.id   ff9c639e60fea8fcfc0b3201cf0c7a9e
#
_cell.length_a   1.000
_cell.length_b   1.000
_cell.length_c   1.000
_cell.angle_alpha   90.00
_cell.angle_beta   90.00
_cell.angle_gamma   90.00
#
_symmetry.space_group_name_H-M   'P 1'
#
loop_
_entity.id
_entity.type
_entity.pdbx_description
1 polymer ?
#
loop_
_entity_poly.entity_id
_entity_poly.type
_entity_poly.pdbx_seq_one_letter_code
_entity_poly.pdbx_strand_id
1 'polypeptide(L)'
;MQEELVFKMVQGQIGYEFKNLDLLKQAFVRRSYTSENGGENNEVLEFIGDKVLDFAVVRLLIQKYGHIPNGETTEQNIRFGSGKELWFQNNINDEPESNQFHCDCDEGLLSRLKTKMVEKKTLARRMDELGFAEHLIMGKSDIQNKVNEERSVKEDLFEAIIGAVAIDSGWNLKDLQ
;
A
#
# COMPACT_ATOMS: atom_id res chain seq x y z
N MET A 1 19.41 -10.90 -17.43
CA MET A 1 20.32 -9.76 -17.11
C MET A 1 19.57 -8.41 -17.06
N GLN A 2 18.92 -7.95 -18.14
CA GLN A 2 18.21 -6.65 -18.13
C GLN A 2 16.93 -6.67 -17.25
N GLU A 3 16.16 -7.74 -17.31
CA GLU A 3 14.96 -7.95 -16.50
C GLU A 3 15.26 -8.03 -14.99
N GLU A 4 16.29 -8.76 -14.61
CA GLU A 4 16.73 -8.85 -13.20
C GLU A 4 17.15 -7.48 -12.64
N LEU A 5 17.76 -6.63 -13.48
CA LEU A 5 18.15 -5.28 -13.07
C LEU A 5 16.91 -4.42 -12.78
N VAL A 6 15.85 -4.53 -13.59
CA VAL A 6 14.59 -3.83 -13.39
C VAL A 6 13.98 -4.22 -12.05
N PHE A 7 13.80 -5.51 -11.78
CA PHE A 7 13.18 -5.95 -10.52
C PHE A 7 14.05 -5.69 -9.29
N LYS A 8 15.37 -5.63 -9.43
CA LYS A 8 16.26 -5.15 -8.37
C LYS A 8 16.05 -3.67 -8.08
N MET A 9 15.88 -2.84 -9.11
CA MET A 9 15.55 -1.42 -8.97
C MET A 9 14.19 -1.24 -8.29
N VAL A 10 13.16 -1.98 -8.73
CA VAL A 10 11.82 -1.95 -8.14
C VAL A 10 11.87 -2.26 -6.65
N GLN A 11 12.54 -3.35 -6.24
CA GLN A 11 12.71 -3.72 -4.83
C GLN A 11 13.38 -2.59 -4.01
N GLY A 12 14.42 -1.97 -4.56
CA GLY A 12 15.10 -0.85 -3.92
C GLY A 12 14.21 0.38 -3.74
N GLN A 13 13.31 0.65 -4.69
CA GLN A 13 12.37 1.79 -4.61
C GLN A 13 11.18 1.56 -3.68
N ILE A 14 10.68 0.32 -3.58
CA ILE A 14 9.61 -0.03 -2.64
C ILE A 14 10.12 -0.29 -1.23
N GLY A 15 11.44 -0.52 -1.05
CA GLY A 15 12.04 -0.80 0.24
C GLY A 15 11.78 -2.22 0.76
N TYR A 16 11.43 -3.16 -0.13
CA TYR A 16 11.16 -4.55 0.22
C TYR A 16 11.94 -5.51 -0.70
N GLU A 17 12.65 -6.47 -0.10
CA GLU A 17 13.40 -7.50 -0.81
C GLU A 17 12.60 -8.82 -0.81
N PHE A 18 12.18 -9.25 -1.99
CA PHE A 18 11.36 -10.45 -2.16
C PHE A 18 12.17 -11.74 -1.91
N LYS A 19 11.61 -12.63 -1.12
CA LYS A 19 12.10 -14.01 -0.94
C LYS A 19 11.82 -14.84 -2.19
N ASN A 20 10.66 -14.60 -2.82
CA ASN A 20 10.25 -15.17 -4.10
C ASN A 20 10.06 -14.08 -5.13
N LEU A 21 11.08 -13.85 -5.96
CA LEU A 21 11.05 -12.81 -6.99
C LEU A 21 9.97 -13.04 -8.05
N ASP A 22 9.51 -14.27 -8.25
CA ASP A 22 8.47 -14.57 -9.23
C ASP A 22 7.11 -13.98 -8.83
N LEU A 23 6.83 -13.78 -7.54
CA LEU A 23 5.66 -13.03 -7.09
C LEU A 23 5.70 -11.57 -7.52
N LEU A 24 6.88 -10.92 -7.40
CA LEU A 24 7.04 -9.55 -7.89
C LEU A 24 6.87 -9.49 -9.41
N LYS A 25 7.48 -10.41 -10.14
CA LYS A 25 7.32 -10.49 -11.62
C LYS A 25 5.86 -10.66 -12.01
N GLN A 26 5.13 -11.56 -11.34
CA GLN A 26 3.71 -11.78 -11.58
C GLN A 26 2.88 -10.51 -11.42
N ALA A 27 3.20 -9.64 -10.46
CA ALA A 27 2.51 -8.36 -10.27
C ALA A 27 2.58 -7.45 -11.51
N PHE A 28 3.61 -7.61 -12.34
CA PHE A 28 3.78 -6.86 -13.60
C PHE A 28 3.17 -7.53 -14.82
N VAL A 29 2.63 -8.76 -14.72
CA VAL A 29 2.07 -9.51 -15.85
C VAL A 29 0.59 -9.21 -15.98
N ARG A 30 0.20 -8.58 -17.11
CA ARG A 30 -1.19 -8.31 -17.42
C ARG A 30 -1.89 -9.54 -17.99
N ARG A 31 -3.22 -9.63 -17.77
CA ARG A 31 -4.07 -10.67 -18.33
C ARG A 31 -3.99 -10.75 -19.87
N SER A 32 -3.85 -9.62 -20.56
CA SER A 32 -3.68 -9.61 -22.01
C SER A 32 -2.47 -10.44 -22.46
N TYR A 33 -1.36 -10.37 -21.71
CA TYR A 33 -0.18 -11.20 -21.99
C TYR A 33 -0.47 -12.68 -21.77
N THR A 34 -1.08 -13.06 -20.65
CA THR A 34 -1.35 -14.47 -20.34
C THR A 34 -2.43 -15.08 -21.23
N SER A 35 -3.33 -14.28 -21.78
CA SER A 35 -4.29 -14.72 -22.79
C SER A 35 -3.62 -15.14 -24.11
N GLU A 36 -2.46 -14.54 -24.45
CA GLU A 36 -1.68 -14.87 -25.63
C GLU A 36 -0.63 -15.96 -25.39
N ASN A 37 -0.06 -16.03 -24.17
CA ASN A 37 1.15 -16.80 -23.88
C ASN A 37 0.96 -17.88 -22.80
N GLY A 38 -0.18 -17.84 -22.06
CA GLY A 38 -0.39 -18.66 -20.88
C GLY A 38 0.34 -18.12 -19.66
N GLY A 39 0.23 -18.82 -18.54
CA GLY A 39 0.84 -18.47 -17.24
C GLY A 39 -0.10 -17.69 -16.33
N GLU A 40 0.46 -17.20 -15.21
CA GLU A 40 -0.26 -16.45 -14.19
C GLU A 40 -0.12 -14.94 -14.43
N ASN A 41 -1.17 -14.17 -14.09
CA ASN A 41 -1.20 -12.72 -14.20
C ASN A 41 -1.42 -12.03 -12.85
N ASN A 42 -1.57 -10.72 -12.87
CA ASN A 42 -1.65 -9.89 -11.68
C ASN A 42 -3.05 -9.76 -11.05
N GLU A 43 -4.13 -10.23 -11.69
CA GLU A 43 -5.51 -9.97 -11.23
C GLU A 43 -5.79 -10.46 -9.79
N VAL A 44 -5.27 -11.64 -9.42
CA VAL A 44 -5.44 -12.16 -8.06
C VAL A 44 -4.59 -11.37 -7.05
N LEU A 45 -3.40 -10.95 -7.44
CA LEU A 45 -2.54 -10.10 -6.59
C LEU A 45 -3.16 -8.71 -6.39
N GLU A 46 -3.74 -8.11 -7.42
CA GLU A 46 -4.51 -6.89 -7.37
C GLU A 46 -5.67 -7.00 -6.37
N PHE A 47 -6.50 -8.05 -6.51
CA PHE A 47 -7.61 -8.29 -5.58
C PHE A 47 -7.18 -8.38 -4.11
N ILE A 48 -6.06 -9.06 -3.85
CA ILE A 48 -5.47 -9.16 -2.50
C ILE A 48 -4.98 -7.80 -2.05
N GLY A 49 -4.25 -7.11 -2.93
CA GLY A 49 -3.62 -5.84 -2.64
C GLY A 49 -4.59 -4.72 -2.31
N ASP A 50 -5.74 -4.64 -2.99
CA ASP A 50 -6.82 -3.71 -2.67
C ASP A 50 -7.26 -3.84 -1.19
N LYS A 51 -7.46 -5.07 -0.70
CA LYS A 51 -7.87 -5.31 0.69
C LYS A 51 -6.74 -5.03 1.69
N VAL A 52 -5.52 -5.38 1.34
CA VAL A 52 -4.33 -5.10 2.16
C VAL A 52 -4.08 -3.60 2.27
N LEU A 53 -4.19 -2.88 1.17
CA LEU A 53 -4.02 -1.43 1.11
C LEU A 53 -5.07 -0.72 1.99
N ASP A 54 -6.35 -1.09 1.85
CA ASP A 54 -7.44 -0.57 2.67
C ASP A 54 -7.15 -0.77 4.17
N PHE A 55 -6.75 -1.98 4.55
CA PHE A 55 -6.40 -2.31 5.93
C PHE A 55 -5.19 -1.53 6.43
N ALA A 56 -4.12 -1.44 5.63
CA ALA A 56 -2.90 -0.72 5.98
C ALA A 56 -3.18 0.77 6.23
N VAL A 57 -3.97 1.40 5.37
CA VAL A 57 -4.37 2.81 5.52
C VAL A 57 -5.23 3.01 6.77
N VAL A 58 -6.22 2.15 7.01
CA VAL A 58 -7.03 2.23 8.24
C VAL A 58 -6.14 2.08 9.48
N ARG A 59 -5.21 1.13 9.49
CA ARG A 59 -4.25 0.95 10.59
C ARG A 59 -3.41 2.19 10.83
N LEU A 60 -2.87 2.81 9.77
CA LEU A 60 -2.10 4.06 9.89
C LEU A 60 -2.94 5.21 10.46
N LEU A 61 -4.19 5.34 10.04
CA LEU A 61 -5.11 6.36 10.57
C LEU A 61 -5.39 6.12 12.06
N ILE A 62 -5.65 4.87 12.46
CA ILE A 62 -5.89 4.53 13.87
C ILE A 62 -4.62 4.68 14.72
N GLN A 63 -3.45 4.37 14.21
CA GLN A 63 -2.18 4.64 14.90
C GLN A 63 -1.95 6.14 15.10
N LYS A 64 -2.44 6.97 14.19
CA LYS A 64 -2.26 8.42 14.24
C LYS A 64 -3.28 9.13 15.14
N TYR A 65 -4.52 8.69 15.12
CA TYR A 65 -5.66 9.38 15.73
C TYR A 65 -6.36 8.61 16.85
N GLY A 66 -6.07 7.30 16.98
CA GLY A 66 -6.67 6.44 18.00
C GLY A 66 -5.77 6.20 19.19
N HIS A 67 -6.35 6.09 20.39
CA HIS A 67 -5.63 5.76 21.62
C HIS A 67 -6.55 5.14 22.67
N ILE A 68 -5.92 4.48 23.64
CA ILE A 68 -6.57 4.01 24.86
C ILE A 68 -5.89 4.76 26.00
N PRO A 69 -6.60 5.65 26.75
CA PRO A 69 -5.98 6.56 27.71
C PRO A 69 -5.12 5.89 28.77
N ASN A 70 -5.50 4.68 29.22
CA ASN A 70 -4.78 3.89 30.22
C ASN A 70 -4.09 2.66 29.64
N GLY A 71 -4.06 2.52 28.32
CA GLY A 71 -3.32 1.45 27.65
C GLY A 71 -1.83 1.63 27.90
N GLU A 72 -1.11 0.58 28.31
CA GLU A 72 0.35 0.57 28.22
C GLU A 72 0.71 0.96 26.79
N THR A 73 1.40 2.08 26.63
CA THR A 73 1.97 2.48 25.34
C THR A 73 2.98 1.41 24.96
N THR A 74 2.51 0.39 24.22
CA THR A 74 3.45 -0.49 23.53
C THR A 74 4.32 0.42 22.66
N GLU A 75 5.63 0.40 22.92
CA GLU A 75 6.66 1.17 22.25
C GLU A 75 6.68 0.90 20.72
N GLN A 76 5.69 1.41 20.02
CA GLN A 76 5.63 1.43 18.57
C GLN A 76 5.07 2.78 18.09
N ASN A 77 5.52 3.87 18.73
CA ASN A 77 5.46 5.18 18.11
C ASN A 77 6.43 5.19 16.93
N ILE A 78 5.94 4.76 15.77
CA ILE A 78 6.65 4.94 14.51
C ILE A 78 6.71 6.46 14.30
N ARG A 79 7.88 7.04 14.57
CA ARG A 79 8.20 8.42 14.23
C ARG A 79 8.20 8.56 12.71
N PHE A 80 7.08 8.99 12.16
CA PHE A 80 7.09 9.61 10.84
C PHE A 80 7.57 11.05 10.99
N GLY A 81 8.69 11.31 10.34
CA GLY A 81 9.48 12.53 10.46
C GLY A 81 8.72 13.81 10.16
N SER A 82 9.05 14.74 10.91
CA SER A 82 9.19 16.18 10.96
C SER A 82 8.39 16.81 12.11
N GLY A 83 9.07 16.97 13.22
CA GLY A 83 9.09 18.11 14.09
C GLY A 83 7.85 18.98 14.22
N LYS A 84 6.81 18.50 14.91
CA LYS A 84 6.02 19.31 15.84
C LYS A 84 5.47 18.37 16.89
N GLU A 85 6.10 18.34 18.04
CA GLU A 85 5.53 17.80 19.26
C GLU A 85 4.29 18.65 19.61
N LEU A 86 3.10 18.12 19.33
CA LEU A 86 1.87 18.66 19.91
C LEU A 86 1.78 18.09 21.34
N TRP A 87 2.33 18.82 22.26
CA TRP A 87 2.08 18.64 23.69
C TRP A 87 0.63 19.02 23.96
N PHE A 88 -0.25 18.05 24.09
CA PHE A 88 -1.54 18.30 24.72
C PHE A 88 -1.30 18.41 26.22
N GLN A 89 -1.46 19.63 26.75
CA GLN A 89 -1.57 19.83 28.19
C GLN A 89 -2.84 19.11 28.65
N ASN A 90 -2.65 18.02 29.39
CA ASN A 90 -3.73 17.37 30.11
C ASN A 90 -4.34 18.34 31.09
N ASN A 91 -5.55 18.81 30.84
CA ASN A 91 -6.39 19.37 31.87
C ASN A 91 -6.78 18.21 32.79
N ILE A 92 -6.17 18.20 33.98
CA ILE A 92 -6.49 17.27 35.06
C ILE A 92 -7.87 17.67 35.59
N ASN A 93 -8.92 17.07 35.03
CA ASN A 93 -10.19 16.92 35.70
C ASN A 93 -10.33 15.44 36.01
N ASP A 94 -10.46 15.08 37.28
CA ASP A 94 -10.56 13.74 37.83
C ASP A 94 -11.85 13.02 37.36
N GLU A 95 -11.94 12.67 36.10
CA GLU A 95 -12.86 11.67 35.62
C GLU A 95 -12.19 10.28 35.64
N PRO A 96 -12.90 9.20 36.01
CA PRO A 96 -12.29 7.88 36.05
C PRO A 96 -11.73 7.54 34.68
N GLU A 97 -10.43 7.30 34.66
CA GLU A 97 -9.67 6.96 33.44
C GLU A 97 -10.34 5.79 32.73
N SER A 98 -10.87 6.04 31.54
CA SER A 98 -11.57 5.06 30.72
C SER A 98 -10.57 4.16 29.99
N ASN A 99 -10.76 2.83 30.07
CA ASN A 99 -10.03 1.87 29.24
C ASN A 99 -10.69 1.70 27.85
N GLN A 100 -11.58 2.60 27.47
CA GLN A 100 -12.24 2.55 26.17
C GLN A 100 -11.33 3.14 25.08
N PHE A 101 -11.45 2.57 23.87
CA PHE A 101 -10.80 3.13 22.71
C PHE A 101 -11.40 4.51 22.39
N HIS A 102 -10.53 5.50 22.22
CA HIS A 102 -10.87 6.84 21.78
C HIS A 102 -10.19 7.15 20.46
N CYS A 103 -10.83 7.97 19.63
CA CYS A 103 -10.26 8.46 18.38
C CYS A 103 -10.55 9.95 18.24
N ASP A 104 -9.52 10.75 17.93
CA ASP A 104 -9.63 12.21 17.74
C ASP A 104 -10.44 12.59 16.49
N CYS A 105 -10.68 11.61 15.60
CA CYS A 105 -11.45 11.77 14.39
C CYS A 105 -12.74 10.95 14.46
N ASP A 106 -13.84 11.52 13.97
CA ASP A 106 -15.07 10.78 13.74
C ASP A 106 -14.93 9.83 12.52
N GLU A 107 -15.87 8.89 12.38
CA GLU A 107 -15.90 7.92 11.28
C GLU A 107 -15.92 8.63 9.91
N GLY A 108 -16.69 9.72 9.78
CA GLY A 108 -16.82 10.47 8.53
C GLY A 108 -15.50 11.11 8.09
N LEU A 109 -14.69 11.62 9.04
CA LEU A 109 -13.37 12.17 8.73
C LEU A 109 -12.38 11.04 8.37
N LEU A 110 -12.38 9.93 9.13
CA LEU A 110 -11.54 8.77 8.83
C LEU A 110 -11.82 8.20 7.44
N SER A 111 -13.11 8.06 7.08
CA SER A 111 -13.54 7.60 5.75
C SER A 111 -13.07 8.53 4.64
N ARG A 112 -13.17 9.85 4.82
CA ARG A 112 -12.68 10.83 3.85
C ARG A 112 -11.16 10.78 3.68
N LEU A 113 -10.43 10.66 4.79
CA LEU A 113 -8.96 10.54 4.77
C LEU A 113 -8.54 9.26 4.05
N LYS A 114 -9.16 8.11 4.39
CA LYS A 114 -8.92 6.84 3.72
C LYS A 114 -9.14 6.98 2.21
N THR A 115 -10.32 7.42 1.80
CA THR A 115 -10.67 7.57 0.38
C THR A 115 -9.64 8.42 -0.37
N LYS A 116 -9.20 9.54 0.21
CA LYS A 116 -8.20 10.42 -0.42
C LYS A 116 -6.84 9.75 -0.57
N MET A 117 -6.46 8.86 0.34
CA MET A 117 -5.18 8.15 0.29
C MET A 117 -5.17 7.06 -0.77
N VAL A 118 -6.29 6.34 -0.95
CA VAL A 118 -6.40 5.19 -1.86
C VAL A 118 -7.14 5.51 -3.17
N GLU A 119 -7.44 6.78 -3.45
CA GLU A 119 -8.10 7.13 -4.72
C GLU A 119 -7.19 6.84 -5.93
N LYS A 120 -7.78 6.36 -7.03
CA LYS A 120 -7.08 6.02 -8.29
C LYS A 120 -6.05 7.05 -8.73
N LYS A 121 -6.39 8.33 -8.58
CA LYS A 121 -5.47 9.42 -8.95
C LYS A 121 -4.21 9.45 -8.09
N THR A 122 -4.31 9.14 -6.81
CA THR A 122 -3.18 9.14 -5.88
C THR A 122 -2.25 7.97 -6.20
N LEU A 123 -2.81 6.76 -6.39
CA LEU A 123 -2.05 5.55 -6.69
C LEU A 123 -1.40 5.64 -8.07
N ALA A 124 -2.15 6.06 -9.10
CA ALA A 124 -1.60 6.24 -10.45
C ALA A 124 -0.46 7.25 -10.48
N ARG A 125 -0.59 8.39 -9.77
CA ARG A 125 0.51 9.36 -9.66
C ARG A 125 1.75 8.74 -9.03
N ARG A 126 1.59 7.89 -8.01
CA ARG A 126 2.72 7.20 -7.39
C ARG A 126 3.41 6.26 -8.37
N MET A 127 2.66 5.55 -9.20
CA MET A 127 3.24 4.71 -10.25
C MET A 127 3.97 5.51 -11.31
N ASP A 128 3.48 6.70 -11.68
CA ASP A 128 4.17 7.63 -12.58
C ASP A 128 5.51 8.10 -11.98
N GLU A 129 5.51 8.50 -10.70
CA GLU A 129 6.73 8.93 -10.00
C GLU A 129 7.80 7.83 -9.92
N LEU A 130 7.38 6.57 -9.81
CA LEU A 130 8.27 5.40 -9.74
C LEU A 130 8.68 4.87 -11.12
N GLY A 131 7.94 5.22 -12.18
CA GLY A 131 8.18 4.72 -13.54
C GLY A 131 7.84 3.24 -13.73
N PHE A 132 7.10 2.62 -12.82
CA PHE A 132 6.87 1.17 -12.82
C PHE A 132 5.99 0.70 -13.97
N ALA A 133 5.02 1.52 -14.41
CA ALA A 133 4.10 1.16 -15.49
C ALA A 133 4.80 0.91 -16.83
N GLU A 134 6.02 1.42 -17.02
CA GLU A 134 6.83 1.16 -18.21
C GLU A 134 7.35 -0.29 -18.29
N HIS A 135 7.36 -0.98 -17.16
CA HIS A 135 7.86 -2.35 -17.04
C HIS A 135 6.74 -3.41 -17.09
N LEU A 136 5.48 -3.00 -17.32
CA LEU A 136 4.37 -3.94 -17.46
C LEU A 136 4.59 -4.91 -18.62
N ILE A 137 4.34 -6.19 -18.37
CA ILE A 137 4.36 -7.26 -19.34
C ILE A 137 2.94 -7.41 -19.91
N MET A 138 2.76 -6.99 -21.14
CA MET A 138 1.44 -6.81 -21.78
C MET A 138 1.31 -7.61 -23.08
N GLY A 139 0.08 -7.99 -23.42
CA GLY A 139 -0.25 -8.52 -24.74
C GLY A 139 -0.17 -7.44 -25.83
N LYS A 140 -0.16 -7.88 -27.10
CA LYS A 140 0.03 -7.01 -28.26
C LYS A 140 -0.99 -5.87 -28.34
N SER A 141 -2.26 -6.16 -28.02
CA SER A 141 -3.32 -5.15 -28.03
C SER A 141 -3.09 -4.06 -26.99
N ASP A 142 -2.70 -4.41 -25.75
CA ASP A 142 -2.43 -3.46 -24.68
C ASP A 142 -1.23 -2.55 -25.03
N ILE A 143 -0.19 -3.13 -25.66
CA ILE A 143 0.99 -2.38 -26.13
C ILE A 143 0.59 -1.37 -27.21
N GLN A 144 -0.21 -1.79 -28.21
CA GLN A 144 -0.66 -0.91 -29.31
C GLN A 144 -1.51 0.25 -28.79
N ASN A 145 -2.35 -0.01 -27.78
CA ASN A 145 -3.25 0.98 -27.20
C ASN A 145 -2.61 1.77 -26.04
N LYS A 146 -1.35 1.51 -25.71
CA LYS A 146 -0.62 2.15 -24.58
C LYS A 146 -1.37 2.07 -23.27
N VAL A 147 -1.93 0.92 -22.96
CA VAL A 147 -2.78 0.69 -21.79
C VAL A 147 -2.04 0.96 -20.48
N ASN A 148 -0.70 0.84 -20.46
CA ASN A 148 0.14 1.21 -19.32
C ASN A 148 0.09 2.71 -18.95
N GLU A 149 -0.42 3.58 -19.82
CA GLU A 149 -0.63 5.00 -19.52
C GLU A 149 -1.98 5.26 -18.78
N GLU A 150 -2.89 4.29 -18.78
CA GLU A 150 -4.21 4.40 -18.15
C GLU A 150 -4.11 4.39 -16.62
N ARG A 151 -4.92 5.26 -15.98
CA ARG A 151 -4.94 5.40 -14.51
C ARG A 151 -5.36 4.13 -13.79
N SER A 152 -6.36 3.42 -14.32
CA SER A 152 -6.82 2.14 -13.77
C SER A 152 -5.71 1.09 -13.78
N VAL A 153 -4.97 0.99 -14.87
CA VAL A 153 -3.87 0.02 -15.01
C VAL A 153 -2.71 0.31 -14.05
N LYS A 154 -2.45 1.60 -13.79
CA LYS A 154 -1.44 2.01 -12.79
C LYS A 154 -1.91 1.72 -11.37
N GLU A 155 -3.20 1.89 -11.08
CA GLU A 155 -3.81 1.49 -9.81
C GLU A 155 -3.69 -0.02 -9.63
N ASP A 156 -4.17 -0.81 -10.61
CA ASP A 156 -4.10 -2.28 -10.60
C ASP A 156 -2.66 -2.77 -10.33
N LEU A 157 -1.66 -2.13 -10.96
CA LEU A 157 -0.24 -2.46 -10.73
C LEU A 157 0.20 -2.15 -9.30
N PHE A 158 -0.19 -0.99 -8.76
CA PHE A 158 0.13 -0.63 -7.37
C PHE A 158 -0.43 -1.67 -6.40
N GLU A 159 -1.70 -2.00 -6.56
CA GLU A 159 -2.38 -3.00 -5.73
C GLU A 159 -1.73 -4.38 -5.90
N ALA A 160 -1.42 -4.80 -7.13
CA ALA A 160 -0.77 -6.07 -7.38
C ALA A 160 0.60 -6.19 -6.69
N ILE A 161 1.38 -5.12 -6.66
CA ILE A 161 2.66 -5.08 -5.92
C ILE A 161 2.42 -5.24 -4.41
N ILE A 162 1.44 -4.52 -3.83
CA ILE A 162 1.06 -4.66 -2.42
C ILE A 162 0.61 -6.09 -2.11
N GLY A 163 -0.19 -6.70 -2.98
CA GLY A 163 -0.62 -8.10 -2.85
C GLY A 163 0.55 -9.07 -2.89
N ALA A 164 1.51 -8.85 -3.78
CA ALA A 164 2.73 -9.66 -3.86
C ALA A 164 3.57 -9.55 -2.57
N VAL A 165 3.76 -8.34 -2.04
CA VAL A 165 4.45 -8.11 -0.75
C VAL A 165 3.72 -8.82 0.39
N ALA A 166 2.39 -8.74 0.45
CA ALA A 166 1.61 -9.39 1.49
C ALA A 166 1.82 -10.91 1.51
N ILE A 167 1.81 -11.55 0.34
CA ILE A 167 2.03 -13.00 0.23
C ILE A 167 3.47 -13.36 0.58
N ASP A 168 4.45 -12.67 -0.01
CA ASP A 168 5.88 -12.97 0.16
C ASP A 168 6.36 -12.77 1.60
N SER A 169 5.86 -11.72 2.28
CA SER A 169 6.16 -11.45 3.69
C SER A 169 5.49 -12.41 4.67
N GLY A 170 4.53 -13.22 4.21
CA GLY A 170 3.67 -14.04 5.07
C GLY A 170 2.70 -13.17 5.90
N TRP A 171 2.18 -12.11 5.29
CA TRP A 171 1.26 -11.14 5.91
C TRP A 171 1.87 -10.34 7.06
N ASN A 172 3.18 -10.11 7.02
CA ASN A 172 3.86 -9.31 8.02
C ASN A 172 3.49 -7.82 7.87
N LEU A 173 2.74 -7.31 8.82
CA LEU A 173 2.22 -5.93 8.79
C LEU A 173 3.32 -4.85 8.82
N LYS A 174 4.54 -5.17 9.25
CA LYS A 174 5.67 -4.23 9.24
C LYS A 174 6.21 -4.01 7.83
N ASP A 175 6.11 -5.02 6.98
CA ASP A 175 6.58 -4.96 5.60
C ASP A 175 5.54 -4.31 4.66
N LEU A 176 4.32 -4.04 5.17
CA LEU A 176 3.22 -3.40 4.47
C LEU A 176 3.07 -1.90 4.80
N GLN A 177 4.04 -1.29 5.46
CA GLN A 177 4.11 0.12 5.83
C GLN A 177 5.22 0.84 5.07
#